data_4cd41778f1c8b1b7bb15a283d6c20178
#
_entry.id   4cd41778f1c8b1b7bb15a283d6c20178
#
_cell.length_a   1.000
_cell.length_b   1.000
_cell.length_c   1.000
_cell.angle_alpha   90.00
_cell.angle_beta   90.00
_cell.angle_gamma   90.00
#
_symmetry.space_group_name_H-M   'P 1'
#
loop_
_entity.id
_entity.type
_entity.pdbx_description
1 polymer ?
#
loop_
_entity_poly.entity_id
_entity_poly.type
_entity_poly.pdbx_seq_one_letter_code
_entity_poly.pdbx_strand_id
1 'polypeptide(L)'
;MKIIRLSKYLALIVAILVTISIAASFYFFHVAQVREKKSFINSSSLTAKSSLYGMQKAFDQLEPETRYLTNRGHKQVAWYLPAESNSSKTVVIVHGFVNSKANMKPYAILFRELGYNVLMPDNEAHGKSQGDIIGYGWNDRKNLIAWTNELLAENAKQEITYFGLSMGGATVMMASGEPLPKQVKAIIEDCGYSSVWEELKFQAKEMYQLPAFPLLYQVSALSKIRAGFSYQEASAVEQLKKNKLPVLFIHGNKDNFVPTSMVYDNYKATKGPKSLYIAKGAKHAKSFESNPEAYKKEIKDFLSKYQK
;
A
#
# COMPACT_ATOMS: atom_id res chain seq x y z
N MET A 1 -46.76 33.73 14.86
CA MET A 1 -47.02 32.26 14.83
C MET A 1 -46.50 31.53 13.59
N LYS A 2 -46.73 31.99 12.36
CA LYS A 2 -46.25 31.30 11.13
C LYS A 2 -44.73 31.20 11.05
N ILE A 3 -43.96 32.22 11.38
CA ILE A 3 -42.46 32.27 11.36
C ILE A 3 -41.86 31.24 12.32
N ILE A 4 -42.44 31.11 13.56
CA ILE A 4 -41.95 30.17 14.58
C ILE A 4 -42.20 28.70 14.14
N ARG A 5 -43.33 28.44 13.45
CA ARG A 5 -43.57 27.09 12.88
C ARG A 5 -42.62 26.77 11.75
N LEU A 6 -42.34 27.71 10.86
CA LEU A 6 -41.41 27.55 9.76
C LEU A 6 -39.98 27.29 10.25
N SER A 7 -39.51 27.99 11.29
CA SER A 7 -38.18 27.74 11.89
C SER A 7 -38.08 26.35 12.54
N LYS A 8 -39.17 25.85 13.17
CA LYS A 8 -39.18 24.50 13.74
C LYS A 8 -39.12 23.41 12.65
N TYR A 9 -39.83 23.56 11.54
CA TYR A 9 -39.72 22.64 10.40
C TYR A 9 -38.34 22.66 9.76
N LEU A 10 -37.75 23.85 9.59
CA LEU A 10 -36.37 23.96 9.08
C LEU A 10 -35.37 23.28 10.02
N ALA A 11 -35.46 23.51 11.33
CA ALA A 11 -34.60 22.84 12.32
C ALA A 11 -34.78 21.30 12.31
N LEU A 12 -36.00 20.81 12.14
CA LEU A 12 -36.26 19.38 12.02
C LEU A 12 -35.64 18.79 10.74
N ILE A 13 -35.79 19.46 9.61
CA ILE A 13 -35.17 19.03 8.34
C ILE A 13 -33.65 18.98 8.47
N VAL A 14 -33.03 20.01 9.04
CA VAL A 14 -31.59 20.04 9.29
C VAL A 14 -31.16 18.89 10.19
N ALA A 15 -31.89 18.64 11.28
CA ALA A 15 -31.60 17.52 12.18
C ALA A 15 -31.67 16.15 11.46
N ILE A 16 -32.68 15.94 10.61
CA ILE A 16 -32.81 14.73 9.80
C ILE A 16 -31.63 14.58 8.83
N LEU A 17 -31.25 15.65 8.11
CA LEU A 17 -30.15 15.64 7.17
C LEU A 17 -28.81 15.35 7.87
N VAL A 18 -28.59 15.93 9.05
CA VAL A 18 -27.41 15.67 9.88
C VAL A 18 -27.37 14.20 10.31
N THR A 19 -28.51 13.65 10.76
CA THR A 19 -28.60 12.24 11.17
C THR A 19 -28.31 11.29 10.00
N ILE A 20 -28.87 11.57 8.82
CA ILE A 20 -28.59 10.80 7.60
C ILE A 20 -27.09 10.89 7.24
N SER A 21 -26.51 12.08 7.30
CA SER A 21 -25.09 12.29 6.99
C SER A 21 -24.17 11.53 7.95
N ILE A 22 -24.50 11.51 9.25
CA ILE A 22 -23.74 10.72 10.24
C ILE A 22 -23.89 9.22 9.95
N ALA A 23 -25.09 8.71 9.71
CA ALA A 23 -25.30 7.31 9.37
C ALA A 23 -24.53 6.91 8.10
N ALA A 24 -24.57 7.75 7.07
CA ALA A 24 -23.80 7.54 5.85
C ALA A 24 -22.27 7.51 6.12
N SER A 25 -21.77 8.33 7.04
CA SER A 25 -20.36 8.34 7.40
C SER A 25 -19.91 7.03 8.05
N PHE A 26 -20.71 6.44 8.93
CA PHE A 26 -20.44 5.12 9.50
C PHE A 26 -20.49 4.02 8.43
N TYR A 27 -21.46 4.06 7.53
CA TYR A 27 -21.56 3.13 6.41
C TYR A 27 -20.31 3.20 5.50
N PHE A 28 -19.93 4.40 5.06
CA PHE A 28 -18.75 4.56 4.18
C PHE A 28 -17.44 4.28 4.89
N PHE A 29 -17.32 4.56 6.19
CA PHE A 29 -16.19 4.13 6.98
C PHE A 29 -16.07 2.59 6.98
N HIS A 30 -17.19 1.90 7.20
CA HIS A 30 -17.23 0.45 7.16
C HIS A 30 -16.86 -0.09 5.77
N VAL A 31 -17.46 0.42 4.71
CA VAL A 31 -17.15 0.03 3.33
C VAL A 31 -15.67 0.27 2.99
N ALA A 32 -15.13 1.42 3.38
CA ALA A 32 -13.77 1.79 3.01
C ALA A 32 -12.71 1.12 3.90
N GLN A 33 -12.87 1.09 5.23
CA GLN A 33 -11.76 0.89 6.15
C GLN A 33 -11.90 -0.32 7.08
N VAL A 34 -13.09 -0.92 7.21
CA VAL A 34 -13.24 -2.15 8.02
C VAL A 34 -12.84 -3.37 7.22
N ARG A 35 -12.13 -4.30 7.89
CA ARG A 35 -11.69 -5.57 7.30
C ARG A 35 -12.88 -6.42 6.90
N GLU A 36 -13.06 -6.60 5.61
CA GLU A 36 -14.04 -7.53 5.03
C GLU A 36 -13.74 -7.76 3.54
N LYS A 37 -14.43 -8.73 2.94
CA LYS A 37 -14.33 -8.94 1.50
C LYS A 37 -15.04 -7.80 0.77
N LYS A 38 -14.30 -7.05 -0.07
CA LYS A 38 -14.83 -5.92 -0.83
C LYS A 38 -15.32 -6.39 -2.20
N SER A 39 -16.60 -6.18 -2.48
CA SER A 39 -17.24 -6.63 -3.74
C SER A 39 -16.73 -5.92 -4.98
N PHE A 40 -16.17 -4.74 -4.82
CA PHE A 40 -15.63 -3.92 -5.92
C PHE A 40 -14.17 -4.26 -6.29
N ILE A 41 -13.52 -5.17 -5.56
CA ILE A 41 -12.17 -5.65 -5.86
C ILE A 41 -12.21 -7.14 -6.15
N ASN A 42 -11.86 -7.49 -7.38
CA ASN A 42 -11.63 -8.89 -7.76
C ASN A 42 -10.18 -9.27 -7.45
N SER A 43 -9.95 -9.93 -6.33
CA SER A 43 -8.70 -10.63 -6.05
C SER A 43 -8.68 -11.97 -6.81
N SER A 44 -8.66 -11.91 -8.14
CA SER A 44 -8.56 -13.12 -8.93
C SER A 44 -7.15 -13.71 -8.80
N SER A 45 -7.06 -15.00 -8.48
CA SER A 45 -5.84 -15.76 -8.64
C SER A 45 -5.36 -15.65 -10.09
N LEU A 46 -4.05 -15.58 -10.30
CA LEU A 46 -3.48 -15.58 -11.64
C LEU A 46 -3.94 -16.84 -12.40
N THR A 47 -4.42 -16.64 -13.59
CA THR A 47 -4.82 -17.75 -14.48
C THR A 47 -3.64 -18.19 -15.35
N ALA A 48 -3.74 -19.36 -15.97
CA ALA A 48 -2.72 -19.87 -16.89
C ALA A 48 -2.44 -18.93 -18.10
N LYS A 49 -3.31 -17.96 -18.34
CA LYS A 49 -3.12 -16.92 -19.37
C LYS A 49 -2.22 -15.76 -18.93
N SER A 50 -1.95 -15.62 -17.65
CA SER A 50 -1.09 -14.56 -17.12
C SER A 50 0.38 -14.87 -17.42
N SER A 51 1.13 -13.86 -17.86
CA SER A 51 2.58 -13.94 -18.04
C SER A 51 3.34 -14.27 -16.75
N LEU A 52 2.72 -14.04 -15.59
CA LEU A 52 3.29 -14.31 -14.27
C LEU A 52 2.88 -15.68 -13.68
N TYR A 53 2.08 -16.47 -14.40
CA TYR A 53 1.58 -17.76 -13.90
C TYR A 53 2.71 -18.75 -13.60
N GLY A 54 3.76 -18.79 -14.45
CA GLY A 54 4.94 -19.61 -14.22
C GLY A 54 5.65 -19.29 -12.91
N MET A 55 5.82 -18.00 -12.59
CA MET A 55 6.42 -17.58 -11.33
C MET A 55 5.55 -17.93 -10.12
N GLN A 56 4.23 -17.79 -10.23
CA GLN A 56 3.33 -18.25 -9.17
C GLN A 56 3.50 -19.75 -8.92
N LYS A 57 3.55 -20.57 -9.98
CA LYS A 57 3.77 -22.03 -9.87
C LYS A 57 5.14 -22.36 -9.29
N ALA A 58 6.18 -21.61 -9.66
CA ALA A 58 7.50 -21.79 -9.07
C ALA A 58 7.49 -21.53 -7.57
N PHE A 59 6.79 -20.46 -7.12
CA PHE A 59 6.62 -20.21 -5.69
C PHE A 59 5.83 -21.33 -4.98
N ASP A 60 4.79 -21.88 -5.61
CA ASP A 60 3.95 -22.93 -5.02
C ASP A 60 4.72 -24.26 -4.77
N GLN A 61 5.93 -24.40 -5.34
CA GLN A 61 6.84 -25.52 -5.05
C GLN A 61 7.80 -25.23 -3.87
N LEU A 62 7.74 -24.05 -3.29
CA LEU A 62 8.60 -23.63 -2.20
C LEU A 62 7.85 -23.66 -0.86
N GLU A 63 8.58 -23.91 0.21
CA GLU A 63 8.05 -23.93 1.57
C GLU A 63 8.59 -22.69 2.35
N PRO A 64 7.91 -21.55 2.26
CA PRO A 64 8.34 -20.36 2.98
C PRO A 64 8.14 -20.54 4.50
N GLU A 65 9.12 -20.11 5.27
CA GLU A 65 9.02 -20.04 6.73
C GLU A 65 7.93 -19.06 7.14
N THR A 66 7.02 -19.48 8.03
CA THR A 66 6.03 -18.56 8.61
C THR A 66 6.61 -17.88 9.83
N ARG A 67 6.67 -16.54 9.80
CA ARG A 67 7.16 -15.68 10.87
C ARG A 67 6.05 -14.90 11.54
N TYR A 68 6.25 -14.53 12.79
CA TYR A 68 5.31 -13.81 13.61
C TYR A 68 5.98 -12.63 14.29
N LEU A 69 5.29 -11.51 14.34
CA LEU A 69 5.70 -10.30 15.05
C LEU A 69 4.49 -9.73 15.77
N THR A 70 4.66 -9.30 17.02
CA THR A 70 3.62 -8.51 17.71
C THR A 70 4.03 -7.05 17.72
N ASN A 71 3.21 -6.21 17.13
CA ASN A 71 3.41 -4.76 17.10
C ASN A 71 2.08 -4.05 17.29
N ARG A 72 2.06 -2.95 18.04
CA ARG A 72 0.88 -2.14 18.31
C ARG A 72 -0.33 -2.94 18.85
N GLY A 73 -0.06 -4.00 19.62
CA GLY A 73 -1.09 -4.87 20.20
C GLY A 73 -1.66 -5.92 19.25
N HIS A 74 -1.20 -5.98 17.99
CA HIS A 74 -1.67 -6.94 17.00
C HIS A 74 -0.57 -7.91 16.57
N LYS A 75 -0.91 -9.21 16.48
CA LYS A 75 -0.05 -10.23 15.90
C LYS A 75 -0.03 -10.07 14.39
N GLN A 76 1.17 -9.90 13.84
CA GLN A 76 1.44 -9.85 12.41
C GLN A 76 1.99 -11.19 11.94
N VAL A 77 1.71 -11.56 10.70
CA VAL A 77 2.16 -12.81 10.09
C VAL A 77 2.88 -12.51 8.78
N ALA A 78 4.05 -13.10 8.58
CA ALA A 78 4.80 -12.99 7.34
C ALA A 78 5.23 -14.36 6.81
N TRP A 79 5.57 -14.41 5.53
CA TRP A 79 6.37 -15.47 4.95
C TRP A 79 7.79 -14.98 4.72
N TYR A 80 8.76 -15.81 5.07
CA TYR A 80 10.16 -15.57 4.76
C TYR A 80 10.67 -16.68 3.82
N LEU A 81 11.33 -16.27 2.76
CA LEU A 81 11.91 -17.15 1.76
C LEU A 81 13.38 -16.78 1.58
N PRO A 82 14.34 -17.65 1.92
CA PRO A 82 15.75 -17.37 1.71
C PRO A 82 16.10 -17.33 0.21
N ALA A 83 17.13 -16.57 -0.13
CA ALA A 83 17.73 -16.60 -1.44
C ALA A 83 18.25 -18.01 -1.77
N GLU A 84 18.51 -18.29 -3.06
CA GLU A 84 19.07 -19.59 -3.47
C GLU A 84 20.52 -19.80 -3.03
N SER A 85 21.24 -18.69 -2.87
CA SER A 85 22.60 -18.66 -2.34
C SER A 85 22.66 -17.77 -1.11
N ASN A 86 23.71 -17.89 -0.31
CA ASN A 86 23.91 -17.01 0.83
C ASN A 86 23.90 -15.53 0.41
N SER A 87 22.99 -14.76 0.97
CA SER A 87 22.78 -13.36 0.62
C SER A 87 22.60 -12.49 1.86
N SER A 88 23.29 -11.35 1.87
CA SER A 88 23.07 -10.29 2.86
C SER A 88 21.96 -9.31 2.44
N LYS A 89 21.35 -9.50 1.27
CA LYS A 89 20.30 -8.62 0.75
C LYS A 89 18.93 -9.20 1.04
N THR A 90 18.03 -8.39 1.58
CA THR A 90 16.64 -8.80 1.88
C THR A 90 15.68 -7.76 1.34
N VAL A 91 14.65 -8.21 0.65
CA VAL A 91 13.52 -7.37 0.25
C VAL A 91 12.33 -7.63 1.17
N VAL A 92 11.68 -6.56 1.65
CA VAL A 92 10.39 -6.65 2.31
C VAL A 92 9.32 -6.23 1.31
N ILE A 93 8.43 -7.17 0.97
CA ILE A 93 7.40 -7.01 -0.07
C ILE A 93 6.05 -6.75 0.58
N VAL A 94 5.48 -5.56 0.36
CA VAL A 94 4.23 -5.10 0.95
C VAL A 94 3.11 -5.16 -0.09
N HIS A 95 2.05 -5.91 0.22
CA HIS A 95 0.91 -6.12 -0.68
C HIS A 95 -0.08 -4.94 -0.69
N GLY A 96 -0.97 -4.93 -1.70
CA GLY A 96 -2.03 -3.95 -1.88
C GLY A 96 -3.27 -4.16 -1.00
N PHE A 97 -4.20 -3.22 -1.11
CA PHE A 97 -5.48 -3.22 -0.41
C PHE A 97 -6.30 -4.49 -0.68
N VAL A 98 -6.94 -5.07 0.35
CA VAL A 98 -7.72 -6.34 0.36
C VAL A 98 -6.95 -7.58 -0.13
N ASN A 99 -5.67 -7.45 -0.42
CA ASN A 99 -4.78 -8.57 -0.79
C ASN A 99 -4.09 -9.17 0.45
N SER A 100 -3.15 -10.04 0.21
CA SER A 100 -2.30 -10.64 1.23
C SER A 100 -0.94 -10.98 0.65
N LYS A 101 -0.03 -11.45 1.49
CA LYS A 101 1.27 -11.99 1.03
C LYS A 101 1.14 -13.03 -0.08
N ALA A 102 0.04 -13.80 -0.10
CA ALA A 102 -0.18 -14.81 -1.14
C ALA A 102 -0.31 -14.24 -2.56
N ASN A 103 -0.70 -12.99 -2.70
CA ASN A 103 -0.80 -12.29 -3.99
C ASN A 103 0.56 -11.79 -4.49
N MET A 104 1.60 -11.83 -3.63
CA MET A 104 2.93 -11.32 -3.96
C MET A 104 3.91 -12.41 -4.42
N LYS A 105 3.45 -13.64 -4.61
CA LYS A 105 4.26 -14.79 -5.02
C LYS A 105 5.14 -14.54 -6.26
N PRO A 106 4.64 -13.96 -7.37
CA PRO A 106 5.50 -13.68 -8.53
C PRO A 106 6.60 -12.65 -8.23
N TYR A 107 6.31 -11.66 -7.41
CA TYR A 107 7.29 -10.67 -6.97
C TYR A 107 8.37 -11.31 -6.08
N ALA A 108 7.99 -12.26 -5.23
CA ALA A 108 8.95 -13.02 -4.42
C ALA A 108 9.94 -13.79 -5.29
N ILE A 109 9.45 -14.46 -6.34
CA ILE A 109 10.32 -15.17 -7.30
C ILE A 109 11.23 -14.17 -8.04
N LEU A 110 10.69 -13.04 -8.52
CA LEU A 110 11.50 -12.00 -9.15
C LEU A 110 12.69 -11.58 -8.28
N PHE A 111 12.46 -11.25 -7.02
CA PHE A 111 13.53 -10.80 -6.12
C PHE A 111 14.48 -11.95 -5.72
N ARG A 112 13.96 -13.16 -5.57
CA ARG A 112 14.79 -14.35 -5.30
C ARG A 112 15.75 -14.64 -6.45
N GLU A 113 15.30 -14.53 -7.71
CA GLU A 113 16.15 -14.60 -8.91
C GLU A 113 17.19 -13.49 -8.98
N LEU A 114 16.93 -12.34 -8.35
CA LEU A 114 17.90 -11.25 -8.19
C LEU A 114 18.84 -11.44 -6.99
N GLY A 115 18.75 -12.57 -6.28
CA GLY A 115 19.63 -12.93 -5.17
C GLY A 115 19.23 -12.34 -3.82
N TYR A 116 17.95 -12.00 -3.62
CA TYR A 116 17.43 -11.48 -2.35
C TYR A 116 16.77 -12.56 -1.50
N ASN A 117 16.98 -12.50 -0.19
CA ASN A 117 16.02 -13.04 0.75
C ASN A 117 14.73 -12.23 0.66
N VAL A 118 13.59 -12.84 0.88
CA VAL A 118 12.28 -12.20 0.71
C VAL A 118 11.47 -12.34 2.00
N LEU A 119 11.03 -11.23 2.56
CA LEU A 119 10.02 -11.19 3.62
C LEU A 119 8.73 -10.60 3.06
N MET A 120 7.62 -11.31 3.22
CA MET A 120 6.28 -10.89 2.78
C MET A 120 5.33 -10.86 3.97
N PRO A 121 5.15 -9.72 4.66
CA PRO A 121 4.14 -9.61 5.70
C PRO A 121 2.73 -9.49 5.11
N ASP A 122 1.74 -10.03 5.81
CA ASP A 122 0.37 -9.54 5.71
C ASP A 122 0.27 -8.23 6.49
N ASN A 123 -0.23 -7.18 5.86
CA ASN A 123 -0.52 -5.91 6.53
C ASN A 123 -1.55 -6.11 7.65
N GLU A 124 -1.60 -5.18 8.61
CA GLU A 124 -2.64 -5.17 9.63
C GLU A 124 -4.05 -5.20 8.99
N ALA A 125 -4.97 -5.93 9.58
CA ALA A 125 -6.32 -6.18 9.05
C ALA A 125 -6.36 -6.91 7.69
N HIS A 126 -5.28 -7.61 7.29
CA HIS A 126 -5.23 -8.41 6.05
C HIS A 126 -4.71 -9.83 6.31
N GLY A 127 -5.02 -10.75 5.38
CA GLY A 127 -4.49 -12.11 5.38
C GLY A 127 -4.65 -12.81 6.72
N LYS A 128 -3.54 -13.26 7.32
CA LYS A 128 -3.49 -13.90 8.64
C LYS A 128 -3.05 -12.97 9.78
N SER A 129 -2.73 -11.71 9.47
CA SER A 129 -2.46 -10.70 10.49
C SER A 129 -3.74 -10.25 11.19
N GLN A 130 -3.63 -9.89 12.47
CA GLN A 130 -4.74 -9.38 13.28
C GLN A 130 -5.08 -7.94 12.90
N GLY A 131 -6.16 -7.42 13.48
CA GLY A 131 -6.72 -6.11 13.26
C GLY A 131 -7.99 -6.14 12.43
N ASP A 132 -8.85 -5.14 12.65
CA ASP A 132 -10.15 -5.00 12.01
C ASP A 132 -10.26 -3.72 11.17
N ILE A 133 -9.31 -2.79 11.33
CA ILE A 133 -9.30 -1.50 10.63
C ILE A 133 -8.07 -1.40 9.74
N ILE A 134 -8.30 -1.19 8.46
CA ILE A 134 -7.26 -1.07 7.45
C ILE A 134 -6.52 0.26 7.62
N GLY A 135 -5.19 0.18 7.68
CA GLY A 135 -4.31 1.31 7.97
C GLY A 135 -3.95 2.18 6.77
N TYR A 136 -4.32 1.76 5.53
CA TYR A 136 -4.00 2.46 4.27
C TYR A 136 -2.53 2.86 4.12
N GLY A 137 -1.62 2.00 4.60
CA GLY A 137 -0.19 2.29 4.59
C GLY A 137 0.27 3.18 5.74
N TRP A 138 -0.59 4.02 6.31
CA TRP A 138 -0.19 4.92 7.39
C TRP A 138 0.14 4.19 8.70
N ASN A 139 -0.69 3.26 9.10
CA ASN A 139 -0.38 2.40 10.25
C ASN A 139 0.62 1.29 9.84
N ASP A 140 0.50 0.77 8.63
CA ASP A 140 1.31 -0.33 8.11
C ASP A 140 2.79 0.05 7.98
N ARG A 141 3.12 1.34 7.76
CA ARG A 141 4.52 1.80 7.74
C ARG A 141 5.27 1.51 9.04
N LYS A 142 4.57 1.54 10.18
CA LYS A 142 5.16 1.21 11.48
C LYS A 142 5.39 -0.29 11.64
N ASN A 143 4.50 -1.12 11.08
CA ASN A 143 4.68 -2.57 11.04
C ASN A 143 5.83 -2.96 10.11
N LEU A 144 5.99 -2.28 8.97
CA LEU A 144 7.11 -2.46 8.06
C LEU A 144 8.46 -2.17 8.75
N ILE A 145 8.55 -1.08 9.51
CA ILE A 145 9.75 -0.74 10.28
C ILE A 145 10.00 -1.77 11.39
N ALA A 146 8.96 -2.26 12.06
CA ALA A 146 9.09 -3.30 13.08
C ALA A 146 9.62 -4.62 12.49
N TRP A 147 9.11 -5.07 11.35
CA TRP A 147 9.66 -6.22 10.61
C TRP A 147 11.11 -6.01 10.18
N THR A 148 11.46 -4.79 9.77
CA THR A 148 12.86 -4.45 9.44
C THR A 148 13.78 -4.61 10.66
N ASN A 149 13.35 -4.12 11.81
CA ASN A 149 14.13 -4.25 13.05
C ASN A 149 14.27 -5.72 13.48
N GLU A 150 13.26 -6.56 13.29
CA GLU A 150 13.33 -8.00 13.54
C GLU A 150 14.38 -8.68 12.65
N LEU A 151 14.36 -8.40 11.34
CA LEU A 151 15.39 -8.89 10.41
C LEU A 151 16.80 -8.44 10.82
N LEU A 152 16.96 -7.20 11.27
CA LEU A 152 18.25 -6.66 11.69
C LEU A 152 18.71 -7.19 13.05
N ALA A 153 17.80 -7.60 13.93
CA ALA A 153 18.14 -8.31 15.17
C ALA A 153 18.73 -9.69 14.89
N GLU A 154 18.23 -10.39 13.84
CA GLU A 154 18.81 -11.65 13.39
C GLU A 154 20.17 -11.47 12.71
N ASN A 155 20.31 -10.46 11.87
CA ASN A 155 21.56 -10.14 11.17
C ASN A 155 21.68 -8.64 10.88
N ALA A 156 22.46 -7.94 11.70
CA ALA A 156 22.69 -6.50 11.59
C ALA A 156 23.43 -6.06 10.32
N LYS A 157 24.01 -7.01 9.55
CA LYS A 157 24.74 -6.73 8.31
C LYS A 157 23.85 -6.79 7.06
N GLN A 158 22.57 -7.11 7.21
CA GLN A 158 21.64 -7.16 6.06
C GLN A 158 21.46 -5.78 5.43
N GLU A 159 21.33 -5.78 4.12
CA GLU A 159 20.85 -4.63 3.34
C GLU A 159 19.40 -4.84 2.96
N ILE A 160 18.57 -3.89 3.33
CA ILE A 160 17.11 -3.99 3.18
C ILE A 160 16.64 -3.13 2.01
N THR A 161 15.85 -3.73 1.13
CA THR A 161 15.06 -3.02 0.11
C THR A 161 13.58 -3.10 0.46
N TYR A 162 12.85 -2.00 0.34
CA TYR A 162 11.39 -2.03 0.42
C TYR A 162 10.80 -2.11 -0.98
N PHE A 163 9.88 -3.01 -1.16
CA PHE A 163 9.03 -3.10 -2.35
C PHE A 163 7.57 -3.04 -1.93
N GLY A 164 6.76 -2.24 -2.61
CA GLY A 164 5.33 -2.14 -2.34
C GLY A 164 4.48 -2.03 -3.59
N LEU A 165 3.33 -2.71 -3.59
CA LEU A 165 2.35 -2.69 -4.68
C LEU A 165 1.09 -1.96 -4.23
N SER A 166 0.63 -0.93 -4.95
CA SER A 166 -0.62 -0.19 -4.68
C SER A 166 -0.61 0.41 -3.26
N MET A 167 -1.52 0.02 -2.36
CA MET A 167 -1.45 0.40 -0.93
C MET A 167 -0.08 0.07 -0.32
N GLY A 168 0.55 -1.04 -0.73
CA GLY A 168 1.93 -1.36 -0.35
C GLY A 168 2.94 -0.34 -0.86
N GLY A 169 2.76 0.16 -2.10
CA GLY A 169 3.55 1.26 -2.68
C GLY A 169 3.43 2.53 -1.85
N ALA A 170 2.21 2.90 -1.47
CA ALA A 170 1.97 4.02 -0.56
C ALA A 170 2.60 3.76 0.83
N THR A 171 2.55 2.51 1.34
CA THR A 171 3.17 2.13 2.63
C THR A 171 4.67 2.38 2.63
N VAL A 172 5.40 1.91 1.61
CA VAL A 172 6.86 2.06 1.54
C VAL A 172 7.27 3.52 1.33
N MET A 173 6.49 4.28 0.56
CA MET A 173 6.68 5.72 0.42
C MET A 173 6.42 6.46 1.74
N MET A 174 5.35 6.12 2.46
CA MET A 174 5.06 6.72 3.76
C MET A 174 6.11 6.34 4.82
N ALA A 175 6.67 5.14 4.77
CA ALA A 175 7.77 4.74 5.64
C ALA A 175 9.06 5.54 5.38
N SER A 176 9.28 5.99 4.15
CA SER A 176 10.52 6.68 3.76
C SER A 176 10.78 8.01 4.49
N GLY A 177 9.75 8.61 5.03
CA GLY A 177 9.84 9.85 5.82
C GLY A 177 10.04 9.64 7.31
N GLU A 178 10.04 8.41 7.78
CA GLU A 178 10.32 8.03 9.17
C GLU A 178 11.84 7.83 9.40
N PRO A 179 12.30 7.84 10.65
CA PRO A 179 13.65 7.42 10.99
C PRO A 179 13.85 5.94 10.67
N LEU A 180 14.48 5.64 9.56
CA LEU A 180 14.77 4.27 9.11
C LEU A 180 16.16 3.82 9.55
N PRO A 181 16.36 2.51 9.84
CA PRO A 181 17.70 1.93 9.99
C PRO A 181 18.56 2.20 8.76
N LYS A 182 19.86 2.48 8.96
CA LYS A 182 20.84 2.75 7.88
C LYS A 182 21.00 1.60 6.88
N GLN A 183 20.56 0.42 7.25
CA GLN A 183 20.55 -0.78 6.42
C GLN A 183 19.43 -0.78 5.37
N VAL A 184 18.43 0.09 5.49
CA VAL A 184 17.46 0.31 4.41
C VAL A 184 18.16 1.14 3.33
N LYS A 185 18.29 0.57 2.12
CA LYS A 185 19.11 1.12 1.04
C LYS A 185 18.33 1.68 -0.13
N ALA A 186 17.18 1.08 -0.42
CA ALA A 186 16.39 1.42 -1.60
C ALA A 186 14.91 1.17 -1.37
N ILE A 187 14.08 1.88 -2.12
CA ILE A 187 12.62 1.76 -2.11
C ILE A 187 12.15 1.59 -3.55
N ILE A 188 11.25 0.66 -3.77
CA ILE A 188 10.57 0.44 -5.06
C ILE A 188 9.06 0.48 -4.77
N GLU A 189 8.38 1.37 -5.43
CA GLU A 189 6.92 1.47 -5.35
C GLU A 189 6.30 1.22 -6.72
N ASP A 190 5.22 0.45 -6.78
CA ASP A 190 4.44 0.20 -8.00
C ASP A 190 2.99 0.60 -7.75
N CYS A 191 2.50 1.58 -8.51
CA CYS A 191 1.17 2.15 -8.52
C CYS A 191 0.61 2.62 -7.14
N GLY A 192 1.48 3.15 -6.28
CA GLY A 192 1.09 3.73 -5.01
C GLY A 192 0.47 5.12 -5.16
N TYR A 193 -0.51 5.43 -4.31
CA TYR A 193 -1.19 6.74 -4.32
C TYR A 193 -0.39 7.83 -3.60
N SER A 194 -0.69 9.09 -3.94
CA SER A 194 -0.03 10.28 -3.37
C SER A 194 -0.45 10.57 -1.93
N SER A 195 -1.72 10.28 -1.58
CA SER A 195 -2.25 10.32 -0.22
C SER A 195 -3.54 9.51 -0.13
N VAL A 196 -3.90 9.10 1.08
CA VAL A 196 -5.19 8.44 1.33
C VAL A 196 -6.36 9.38 0.99
N TRP A 197 -6.19 10.67 1.26
CA TRP A 197 -7.21 11.67 0.94
C TRP A 197 -7.50 11.75 -0.57
N GLU A 198 -6.47 11.90 -1.40
CA GLU A 198 -6.65 12.03 -2.85
C GLU A 198 -7.16 10.73 -3.47
N GLU A 199 -6.70 9.59 -2.99
CA GLU A 199 -7.19 8.29 -3.46
C GLU A 199 -8.68 8.09 -3.11
N LEU A 200 -9.08 8.29 -1.86
CA LEU A 200 -10.48 8.10 -1.46
C LEU A 200 -11.41 9.16 -2.05
N LYS A 201 -10.94 10.37 -2.27
CA LYS A 201 -11.67 11.42 -2.99
C LYS A 201 -11.92 11.02 -4.45
N PHE A 202 -10.91 10.46 -5.10
CA PHE A 202 -11.05 9.93 -6.46
C PHE A 202 -12.05 8.76 -6.50
N GLN A 203 -11.91 7.78 -5.61
CA GLN A 203 -12.80 6.62 -5.55
C GLN A 203 -14.25 6.99 -5.21
N ALA A 204 -14.46 7.95 -4.28
CA ALA A 204 -15.79 8.44 -3.95
C ALA A 204 -16.50 9.04 -5.18
N LYS A 205 -15.75 9.77 -5.99
CA LYS A 205 -16.26 10.36 -7.24
C LYS A 205 -16.54 9.30 -8.31
N GLU A 206 -15.57 8.39 -8.56
CA GLU A 206 -15.69 7.41 -9.65
C GLU A 206 -16.73 6.32 -9.35
N MET A 207 -16.78 5.82 -8.11
CA MET A 207 -17.66 4.70 -7.76
C MET A 207 -19.08 5.15 -7.37
N TYR A 208 -19.21 6.31 -6.74
CA TYR A 208 -20.46 6.75 -6.12
C TYR A 208 -20.96 8.11 -6.61
N GLN A 209 -20.21 8.79 -7.46
CA GLN A 209 -20.49 10.17 -7.93
C GLN A 209 -20.66 11.18 -6.76
N LEU A 210 -19.99 10.91 -5.64
CA LEU A 210 -20.09 11.70 -4.42
C LEU A 210 -18.99 12.76 -4.36
N PRO A 211 -19.33 14.02 -3.98
CA PRO A 211 -18.34 15.04 -3.69
C PRO A 211 -17.64 14.72 -2.36
N ALA A 212 -16.40 15.25 -2.20
CA ALA A 212 -15.66 15.06 -0.96
C ALA A 212 -16.37 15.68 0.26
N PHE A 213 -16.96 16.87 0.09
CA PHE A 213 -17.69 17.54 1.17
C PHE A 213 -19.21 17.21 1.11
N PRO A 214 -19.83 16.93 2.27
CA PRO A 214 -19.24 16.86 3.63
C PRO A 214 -18.73 15.45 3.98
N LEU A 215 -19.15 14.42 3.23
CA LEU A 215 -19.08 13.01 3.64
C LEU A 215 -17.64 12.53 3.88
N LEU A 216 -16.72 12.76 2.93
CA LEU A 216 -15.34 12.30 3.07
C LEU A 216 -14.62 12.95 4.28
N TYR A 217 -14.96 14.19 4.61
CA TYR A 217 -14.45 14.87 5.82
C TYR A 217 -14.93 14.16 7.10
N GLN A 218 -16.20 13.78 7.13
CA GLN A 218 -16.79 13.07 8.29
C GLN A 218 -16.19 11.67 8.43
N VAL A 219 -16.02 10.93 7.33
CA VAL A 219 -15.37 9.62 7.32
C VAL A 219 -13.91 9.73 7.74
N SER A 220 -13.20 10.76 7.32
CA SER A 220 -11.82 11.04 7.74
C SER A 220 -11.73 11.35 9.24
N ALA A 221 -12.66 12.12 9.79
CA ALA A 221 -12.75 12.38 11.23
C ALA A 221 -13.03 11.08 12.01
N LEU A 222 -13.91 10.22 11.48
CA LEU A 222 -14.19 8.92 12.06
C LEU A 222 -12.95 7.99 12.02
N SER A 223 -12.16 8.04 10.94
CA SER A 223 -10.86 7.37 10.86
C SER A 223 -9.90 7.86 11.93
N LYS A 224 -9.86 9.18 12.19
CA LYS A 224 -9.03 9.75 13.27
C LYS A 224 -9.38 9.15 14.62
N ILE A 225 -10.66 8.98 14.91
CA ILE A 225 -11.15 8.42 16.18
C ILE A 225 -10.88 6.90 16.26
N ARG A 226 -11.14 6.16 15.17
CA ARG A 226 -11.15 4.69 15.19
C ARG A 226 -9.79 4.07 14.83
N ALA A 227 -9.04 4.68 13.91
CA ALA A 227 -7.76 4.20 13.39
C ALA A 227 -6.55 5.02 13.87
N GLY A 228 -6.78 6.16 14.53
CA GLY A 228 -5.73 7.04 15.06
C GLY A 228 -5.14 8.02 14.05
N PHE A 229 -5.66 8.09 12.82
CA PHE A 229 -5.20 9.04 11.79
C PHE A 229 -6.34 9.54 10.93
N SER A 230 -6.23 10.80 10.44
CA SER A 230 -7.10 11.33 9.40
C SER A 230 -6.55 10.99 8.01
N TYR A 231 -7.41 10.98 7.01
CA TYR A 231 -6.99 10.68 5.63
C TYR A 231 -6.00 11.72 5.08
N GLN A 232 -6.08 12.98 5.56
CA GLN A 232 -5.17 14.05 5.18
C GLN A 232 -3.77 13.87 5.77
N GLU A 233 -3.65 13.27 6.98
CA GLU A 233 -2.34 12.98 7.60
C GLU A 233 -1.59 11.88 6.84
N ALA A 234 -2.32 10.94 6.25
CA ALA A 234 -1.75 9.79 5.55
C ALA A 234 -1.34 10.17 4.12
N SER A 235 -0.21 10.83 4.00
CA SER A 235 0.32 11.37 2.73
C SER A 235 1.71 10.82 2.40
N ALA A 236 1.81 10.11 1.27
CA ALA A 236 3.08 9.69 0.70
C ALA A 236 3.91 10.90 0.25
N VAL A 237 3.28 11.91 -0.37
CA VAL A 237 3.92 13.15 -0.80
C VAL A 237 4.63 13.85 0.35
N GLU A 238 3.97 14.00 1.50
CA GLU A 238 4.57 14.69 2.66
C GLU A 238 5.73 13.90 3.27
N GLN A 239 5.69 12.58 3.23
CA GLN A 239 6.79 11.74 3.70
C GLN A 239 7.96 11.71 2.70
N LEU A 240 7.69 11.66 1.39
CA LEU A 240 8.69 11.72 0.35
C LEU A 240 9.50 13.03 0.34
N LYS A 241 8.94 14.15 0.79
CA LYS A 241 9.68 15.40 1.01
C LYS A 241 10.81 15.26 2.04
N LYS A 242 10.72 14.29 2.94
CA LYS A 242 11.73 14.01 3.97
C LYS A 242 12.71 12.90 3.54
N ASN A 243 12.33 12.10 2.53
CA ASN A 243 13.09 10.95 2.06
C ASN A 243 14.46 11.34 1.48
N LYS A 244 15.47 10.57 1.84
CA LYS A 244 16.85 10.69 1.31
C LYS A 244 17.31 9.44 0.55
N LEU A 245 16.54 8.34 0.66
CA LEU A 245 16.85 7.07 0.01
C LEU A 245 16.53 7.12 -1.48
N PRO A 246 17.20 6.29 -2.29
CA PRO A 246 16.82 6.08 -3.67
C PRO A 246 15.41 5.48 -3.78
N VAL A 247 14.60 5.99 -4.70
CA VAL A 247 13.25 5.49 -4.98
C VAL A 247 13.07 5.20 -6.47
N LEU A 248 12.63 4.00 -6.80
CA LEU A 248 12.10 3.66 -8.11
C LEU A 248 10.57 3.74 -8.06
N PHE A 249 10.03 4.61 -8.90
CA PHE A 249 8.59 4.76 -9.11
C PHE A 249 8.17 4.00 -10.35
N ILE A 250 7.17 3.13 -10.23
CA ILE A 250 6.59 2.35 -11.32
C ILE A 250 5.09 2.63 -11.39
N HIS A 251 4.54 2.86 -12.58
CA HIS A 251 3.10 3.06 -12.73
C HIS A 251 2.62 2.70 -14.13
N GLY A 252 1.43 2.11 -14.23
CA GLY A 252 0.77 1.88 -15.52
C GLY A 252 0.13 3.16 -16.06
N ASN A 253 0.33 3.48 -17.35
CA ASN A 253 -0.28 4.68 -17.93
C ASN A 253 -1.77 4.54 -18.31
N LYS A 254 -2.37 3.39 -18.02
CA LYS A 254 -3.81 3.11 -18.15
C LYS A 254 -4.44 2.73 -16.81
N ASP A 255 -3.77 3.11 -15.71
CA ASP A 255 -4.31 2.93 -14.36
C ASP A 255 -5.49 3.89 -14.14
N ASN A 256 -6.67 3.30 -13.94
CA ASN A 256 -7.92 3.98 -13.65
C ASN A 256 -8.43 3.73 -12.24
N PHE A 257 -7.63 3.07 -11.39
CA PHE A 257 -7.92 2.86 -9.99
C PHE A 257 -7.09 3.83 -9.12
N VAL A 258 -5.76 3.80 -9.25
CA VAL A 258 -4.90 4.88 -8.75
C VAL A 258 -4.45 5.71 -9.95
N PRO A 259 -4.94 6.94 -10.12
CA PRO A 259 -4.61 7.76 -11.29
C PRO A 259 -3.11 7.89 -11.53
N THR A 260 -2.66 7.68 -12.76
CA THR A 260 -1.24 7.79 -13.13
C THR A 260 -0.65 9.17 -12.78
N SER A 261 -1.45 10.22 -12.68
CA SER A 261 -1.00 11.54 -12.23
C SER A 261 -0.37 11.52 -10.85
N MET A 262 -0.81 10.63 -9.96
CA MET A 262 -0.30 10.54 -8.59
C MET A 262 1.19 10.12 -8.53
N VAL A 263 1.68 9.33 -9.48
CA VAL A 263 3.10 8.97 -9.51
C VAL A 263 3.98 10.19 -9.81
N TYR A 264 3.51 11.12 -10.62
CA TYR A 264 4.26 12.34 -10.91
C TYR A 264 4.33 13.27 -9.69
N ASP A 265 3.25 13.33 -8.88
CA ASP A 265 3.25 14.07 -7.62
C ASP A 265 4.25 13.45 -6.63
N ASN A 266 4.24 12.13 -6.49
CA ASN A 266 5.18 11.38 -5.66
C ASN A 266 6.64 11.59 -6.14
N TYR A 267 6.88 11.43 -7.43
CA TYR A 267 8.19 11.64 -8.03
C TYR A 267 8.70 13.06 -7.80
N LYS A 268 7.86 14.08 -8.02
CA LYS A 268 8.20 15.49 -7.82
C LYS A 268 8.54 15.80 -6.36
N ALA A 269 7.78 15.22 -5.42
CA ALA A 269 7.96 15.45 -3.98
C ALA A 269 9.27 14.86 -3.44
N THR A 270 9.75 13.78 -4.05
CA THR A 270 10.94 13.04 -3.60
C THR A 270 12.21 13.87 -3.76
N LYS A 271 12.94 14.04 -2.65
CA LYS A 271 14.23 14.78 -2.64
C LYS A 271 15.45 13.90 -2.86
N GLY A 272 15.37 12.61 -2.50
CA GLY A 272 16.42 11.63 -2.72
C GLY A 272 16.63 11.29 -4.20
N PRO A 273 17.64 10.45 -4.52
CA PRO A 273 17.79 9.89 -5.86
C PRO A 273 16.53 9.19 -6.31
N LYS A 274 16.16 9.32 -7.58
CA LYS A 274 14.88 8.79 -8.06
C LYS A 274 14.94 8.35 -9.51
N SER A 275 14.16 7.32 -9.83
CA SER A 275 13.94 6.82 -11.19
C SER A 275 12.43 6.65 -11.42
N LEU A 276 11.99 6.72 -12.66
CA LEU A 276 10.58 6.58 -13.03
C LEU A 276 10.44 5.64 -14.22
N TYR A 277 9.61 4.62 -14.07
CA TYR A 277 9.21 3.73 -15.16
C TYR A 277 7.69 3.77 -15.35
N ILE A 278 7.25 4.25 -16.51
CA ILE A 278 5.83 4.24 -16.90
C ILE A 278 5.57 3.04 -17.81
N ALA A 279 4.87 2.04 -17.27
CA ALA A 279 4.51 0.83 -17.99
C ALA A 279 3.41 1.14 -19.03
N LYS A 280 3.76 1.13 -20.31
CA LYS A 280 2.85 1.47 -21.40
C LYS A 280 1.72 0.46 -21.54
N GLY A 281 0.48 0.92 -21.52
CA GLY A 281 -0.72 0.08 -21.66
C GLY A 281 -1.15 -0.62 -20.38
N ALA A 282 -0.34 -0.60 -19.31
CA ALA A 282 -0.64 -1.28 -18.08
C ALA A 282 -1.76 -0.57 -17.30
N LYS A 283 -2.70 -1.36 -16.78
CA LYS A 283 -3.72 -0.96 -15.80
C LYS A 283 -3.17 -1.06 -14.38
N HIS A 284 -4.03 -0.79 -13.39
CA HIS A 284 -3.68 -0.88 -11.97
C HIS A 284 -3.07 -2.23 -11.58
N ALA A 285 -1.89 -2.21 -10.93
CA ALA A 285 -1.14 -3.39 -10.48
C ALA A 285 -0.83 -4.40 -11.62
N LYS A 286 -0.72 -3.91 -12.87
CA LYS A 286 -0.42 -4.73 -14.05
C LYS A 286 0.89 -4.35 -14.75
N SER A 287 1.72 -3.51 -14.13
CA SER A 287 3.00 -3.11 -14.72
C SER A 287 3.91 -4.32 -14.97
N PHE A 288 4.04 -5.21 -14.00
CA PHE A 288 4.82 -6.44 -14.12
C PHE A 288 4.24 -7.41 -15.15
N GLU A 289 2.93 -7.68 -15.07
CA GLU A 289 2.25 -8.60 -15.98
C GLU A 289 2.26 -8.14 -17.45
N SER A 290 2.24 -6.82 -17.68
CA SER A 290 2.19 -6.25 -19.03
C SER A 290 3.49 -6.42 -19.82
N ASN A 291 4.64 -6.38 -19.14
CA ASN A 291 5.96 -6.59 -19.73
C ASN A 291 6.97 -7.06 -18.67
N PRO A 292 7.01 -8.37 -18.36
CA PRO A 292 7.85 -8.91 -17.30
C PRO A 292 9.35 -8.61 -17.48
N GLU A 293 9.86 -8.68 -18.71
CA GLU A 293 11.28 -8.46 -18.98
C GLU A 293 11.70 -7.01 -18.77
N ALA A 294 10.91 -6.06 -19.26
CA ALA A 294 11.19 -4.64 -19.03
C ALA A 294 11.08 -4.29 -17.54
N TYR A 295 10.05 -4.80 -16.86
CA TYR A 295 9.86 -4.58 -15.44
C TYR A 295 11.04 -5.11 -14.61
N LYS A 296 11.47 -6.34 -14.87
CA LYS A 296 12.62 -6.97 -14.22
C LYS A 296 13.93 -6.21 -14.51
N LYS A 297 14.10 -5.73 -15.74
CA LYS A 297 15.26 -4.94 -16.15
C LYS A 297 15.33 -3.62 -15.38
N GLU A 298 14.21 -2.87 -15.29
CA GLU A 298 14.16 -1.59 -14.56
C GLU A 298 14.51 -1.76 -13.07
N ILE A 299 13.98 -2.79 -12.42
CA ILE A 299 14.31 -3.11 -11.03
C ILE A 299 15.80 -3.46 -10.89
N LYS A 300 16.32 -4.35 -11.76
CA LYS A 300 17.71 -4.77 -11.72
C LYS A 300 18.67 -3.59 -11.93
N ASP A 301 18.41 -2.74 -12.91
CA ASP A 301 19.26 -1.58 -13.22
C ASP A 301 19.25 -0.57 -12.04
N PHE A 302 18.08 -0.32 -11.46
CA PHE A 302 17.94 0.53 -10.30
C PHE A 302 18.71 -0.02 -9.09
N LEU A 303 18.53 -1.29 -8.75
CA LEU A 303 19.21 -1.92 -7.61
C LEU A 303 20.71 -1.98 -7.80
N SER A 304 21.19 -2.29 -9.02
CA SER A 304 22.63 -2.32 -9.33
C SER A 304 23.31 -0.98 -9.12
N LYS A 305 22.57 0.12 -9.31
CA LYS A 305 23.08 1.47 -9.12
C LYS A 305 23.20 1.87 -7.65
N TYR A 306 22.29 1.40 -6.82
CA TYR A 306 22.15 1.90 -5.45
C TYR A 306 22.42 0.85 -4.35
N GLN A 307 22.52 -0.43 -4.73
CA GLN A 307 22.77 -1.54 -3.82
C GLN A 307 23.79 -2.49 -4.44
N LYS A 308 25.07 -2.16 -4.24
CA LYS A 308 26.21 -2.90 -4.80
C LYS A 308 26.54 -4.15 -4.00
#